data_6229373058dec1fc9dcb0e00e4a7413c
#
_entry.id   6229373058dec1fc9dcb0e00e4a7413c
#
_cell.length_a   1.000
_cell.length_b   1.000
_cell.length_c   1.000
_cell.angle_alpha   90.00
_cell.angle_beta   90.00
_cell.angle_gamma   90.00
#
_symmetry.space_group_name_H-M   'P 1'
#
loop_
_entity.id
_entity.type
_entity.pdbx_description
1 polymer ?
#
loop_
_entity_poly.entity_id
_entity_poly.type
_entity_poly.pdbx_seq_one_letter_code
_entity_poly.pdbx_strand_id
1 'polypeptide(L)'
;ISVQHVNLFQTHIKPCTDCKYCHVHNGCPLHDSFENIAGKLDEADVIILSAPVYYLGFPAPVKAFIDRTQQFFVRRILFKREKMAHTKQGVLICTCGGSDLSAIEALKAPSEMFFSVFGAELSETVYLAGTDLTPEERRCNRMELIEKEMSK
;
A
#
# COMPACT_ATOMS: atom_id res chain seq x y z
N ILE A 1 13.60 16.11 10.17
CA ILE A 1 12.64 15.10 9.70
C ILE A 1 12.75 13.91 10.62
N SER A 2 11.65 13.47 11.23
CA SER A 2 11.57 12.24 12.02
C SER A 2 11.05 11.12 11.11
N VAL A 3 11.73 9.97 11.09
CA VAL A 3 11.31 8.82 10.29
C VAL A 3 11.03 7.65 11.22
N GLN A 4 9.85 7.03 11.05
CA GLN A 4 9.48 5.80 11.74
C GLN A 4 9.40 4.66 10.71
N HIS A 5 10.08 3.56 10.97
CA HIS A 5 10.05 2.38 10.13
C HIS A 5 9.25 1.26 10.80
N VAL A 6 8.34 0.64 10.05
CA VAL A 6 7.56 -0.52 10.50
C VAL A 6 7.74 -1.67 9.51
N ASN A 7 8.24 -2.80 10.00
CA ASN A 7 8.36 -4.02 9.21
C ASN A 7 7.16 -4.93 9.47
N LEU A 8 6.19 -4.95 8.54
CA LEU A 8 4.96 -5.73 8.68
C LEU A 8 5.20 -7.25 8.69
N PHE A 9 6.33 -7.73 8.16
CA PHE A 9 6.70 -9.15 8.23
C PHE A 9 7.17 -9.58 9.64
N GLN A 10 7.54 -8.62 10.49
CA GLN A 10 7.97 -8.86 11.86
C GLN A 10 6.91 -8.45 12.89
N THR A 11 5.76 -7.95 12.42
CA THR A 11 4.64 -7.57 13.28
C THR A 11 3.54 -8.63 13.25
N HIS A 12 2.88 -8.80 14.38
CA HIS A 12 1.73 -9.71 14.46
C HIS A 12 0.45 -8.93 14.20
N ILE A 13 -0.10 -9.08 12.99
CA ILE A 13 -1.38 -8.48 12.58
C ILE A 13 -2.29 -9.59 12.07
N LYS A 14 -3.41 -9.79 12.74
CA LYS A 14 -4.45 -10.73 12.31
C LYS A 14 -5.21 -10.16 11.12
N PRO A 15 -5.47 -10.94 10.06
CA PRO A 15 -6.25 -10.47 8.92
C PRO A 15 -7.69 -10.12 9.33
N CYS A 16 -8.33 -9.26 8.54
CA CYS A 16 -9.75 -8.97 8.70
C CYS A 16 -10.58 -10.22 8.40
N THR A 17 -11.51 -10.58 9.29
CA THR A 17 -12.40 -11.72 9.13
C THR A 17 -13.82 -11.34 8.70
N ASP A 18 -14.02 -10.07 8.33
CA ASP A 18 -15.32 -9.52 7.95
C ASP A 18 -16.43 -9.74 9.01
N CYS A 19 -16.09 -9.71 10.27
CA CYS A 19 -17.02 -9.98 11.40
C CYS A 19 -18.10 -8.90 11.60
N LYS A 20 -18.08 -7.83 10.83
CA LYS A 20 -19.02 -6.68 10.89
C LYS A 20 -19.04 -5.90 12.21
N TYR A 21 -18.17 -6.20 13.15
CA TYR A 21 -18.10 -5.47 14.42
C TYR A 21 -17.95 -3.96 14.22
N CYS A 22 -17.05 -3.52 13.32
CA CYS A 22 -16.82 -2.10 13.02
C CYS A 22 -18.02 -1.39 12.34
N HIS A 23 -19.05 -2.12 11.91
CA HIS A 23 -20.28 -1.53 11.37
C HIS A 23 -21.20 -0.97 12.46
N VAL A 24 -21.11 -1.50 13.65
CA VAL A 24 -22.00 -1.15 14.79
C VAL A 24 -21.23 -0.61 16.00
N HIS A 25 -19.91 -0.83 16.04
CA HIS A 25 -19.04 -0.37 17.13
C HIS A 25 -17.89 0.50 16.59
N ASN A 26 -17.27 1.25 17.48
CA ASN A 26 -16.07 2.00 17.16
C ASN A 26 -14.83 1.09 17.29
N GLY A 27 -14.05 0.95 16.21
CA GLY A 27 -12.82 0.15 16.20
C GLY A 27 -13.00 -1.29 15.76
N CYS A 28 -12.00 -2.11 16.01
CA CYS A 28 -11.95 -3.52 15.66
C CYS A 28 -11.80 -4.38 16.94
N PRO A 29 -12.44 -5.54 17.03
CA PRO A 29 -12.32 -6.41 18.20
C PRO A 29 -11.00 -7.18 18.26
N LEU A 30 -10.20 -7.12 17.21
CA LEU A 30 -8.89 -7.79 17.17
C LEU A 30 -7.83 -6.90 17.84
N HIS A 31 -7.28 -7.36 18.94
CA HIS A 31 -6.21 -6.69 19.68
C HIS A 31 -4.87 -7.24 19.22
N ASP A 32 -4.10 -6.42 18.50
CA ASP A 32 -2.78 -6.72 17.98
C ASP A 32 -2.00 -5.41 17.66
N SER A 33 -0.92 -5.48 16.90
CA SER A 33 -0.09 -4.31 16.57
C SER A 33 -0.77 -3.29 15.64
N PHE A 34 -1.93 -3.60 15.07
CA PHE A 34 -2.58 -2.78 14.06
C PHE A 34 -2.86 -1.35 14.54
N GLU A 35 -3.48 -1.19 15.72
CA GLU A 35 -3.91 0.12 16.22
C GLU A 35 -2.71 1.06 16.46
N ASN A 36 -1.60 0.52 16.98
CA ASN A 36 -0.39 1.30 17.20
C ASN A 36 0.20 1.79 15.86
N ILE A 37 0.25 0.92 14.84
CA ILE A 37 0.77 1.27 13.52
C ILE A 37 -0.17 2.26 12.82
N ALA A 38 -1.48 2.04 12.88
CA ALA A 38 -2.47 2.94 12.30
C ALA A 38 -2.40 4.34 12.93
N GLY A 39 -2.20 4.44 14.25
CA GLY A 39 -1.99 5.73 14.93
C GLY A 39 -0.76 6.48 14.41
N LYS A 40 0.34 5.78 14.16
CA LYS A 40 1.56 6.40 13.56
C LYS A 40 1.30 6.92 12.15
N LEU A 41 0.54 6.20 11.33
CA LEU A 41 0.16 6.65 9.99
C LEU A 41 -0.79 7.85 10.04
N ASP A 42 -1.64 7.91 11.06
CA ASP A 42 -2.56 9.03 11.26
C ASP A 42 -1.83 10.32 11.65
N GLU A 43 -0.69 10.22 12.33
CA GLU A 43 0.17 11.34 12.72
C GLU A 43 1.21 11.76 11.66
N ALA A 44 1.48 10.91 10.66
CA ALA A 44 2.51 11.16 9.67
C ALA A 44 2.09 12.20 8.63
N ASP A 45 3.02 13.05 8.18
CA ASP A 45 2.85 13.97 7.05
C ASP A 45 3.05 13.26 5.70
N VAL A 46 3.93 12.26 5.68
CA VAL A 46 4.24 11.45 4.50
C VAL A 46 4.15 9.98 4.88
N ILE A 47 3.43 9.20 4.08
CA ILE A 47 3.29 7.76 4.25
C ILE A 47 3.97 7.05 3.09
N ILE A 48 4.96 6.23 3.38
CA ILE A 48 5.64 5.40 2.38
C ILE A 48 5.21 3.95 2.58
N LEU A 49 4.55 3.38 1.56
CA LEU A 49 4.21 1.97 1.51
C LEU A 49 5.21 1.26 0.59
N SER A 50 6.06 0.40 1.17
CA SER A 50 7.06 -0.35 0.41
C SER A 50 6.79 -1.84 0.48
N ALA A 51 6.67 -2.50 -0.68
CA ALA A 51 6.41 -3.94 -0.74
C ALA A 51 6.83 -4.55 -2.09
N PRO A 52 7.24 -5.83 -2.11
CA PRO A 52 7.35 -6.57 -3.37
C PRO A 52 5.95 -6.89 -3.91
N VAL A 53 5.87 -7.12 -5.23
CA VAL A 53 4.65 -7.61 -5.87
C VAL A 53 4.63 -9.15 -5.81
N TYR A 54 3.60 -9.72 -5.19
CA TYR A 54 3.36 -11.15 -5.14
C TYR A 54 2.00 -11.48 -5.77
N TYR A 55 1.99 -12.29 -6.85
CA TYR A 55 0.76 -12.67 -7.55
C TYR A 55 -0.13 -11.47 -7.92
N LEU A 56 0.46 -10.43 -8.50
CA LEU A 56 -0.22 -9.16 -8.85
C LEU A 56 -0.87 -8.46 -7.64
N GLY A 57 -0.37 -8.69 -6.44
CA GLY A 57 -0.93 -8.14 -5.21
C GLY A 57 0.14 -7.83 -4.17
N PHE A 58 -0.31 -7.35 -3.03
CA PHE A 58 0.54 -7.17 -1.87
C PHE A 58 0.83 -8.50 -1.18
N PRO A 59 2.03 -8.68 -0.58
CA PRO A 59 2.33 -9.81 0.28
C PRO A 59 1.33 -9.92 1.43
N ALA A 60 1.09 -11.16 1.90
CA ALA A 60 0.06 -11.44 2.90
C ALA A 60 0.12 -10.55 4.17
N PRO A 61 1.28 -10.25 4.78
CA PRO A 61 1.32 -9.36 5.94
C PRO A 61 0.90 -7.92 5.62
N VAL A 62 1.28 -7.41 4.43
CA VAL A 62 0.90 -6.07 3.97
C VAL A 62 -0.59 -6.04 3.66
N LYS A 63 -1.09 -7.08 2.96
CA LYS A 63 -2.53 -7.19 2.65
C LYS A 63 -3.37 -7.31 3.91
N ALA A 64 -2.94 -8.07 4.91
CA ALA A 64 -3.62 -8.16 6.19
C ALA A 64 -3.76 -6.80 6.89
N PHE A 65 -2.70 -5.98 6.85
CA PHE A 65 -2.76 -4.61 7.38
C PHE A 65 -3.74 -3.75 6.59
N ILE A 66 -3.65 -3.77 5.25
CA ILE A 66 -4.57 -3.01 4.37
C ILE A 66 -6.02 -3.42 4.64
N ASP A 67 -6.33 -4.71 4.71
CA ASP A 67 -7.70 -5.19 4.96
C ASP A 67 -8.25 -4.76 6.32
N ARG A 68 -7.38 -4.59 7.32
CA ARG A 68 -7.78 -4.08 8.64
C ARG A 68 -8.17 -2.60 8.61
N THR A 69 -7.73 -1.82 7.60
CA THR A 69 -8.16 -0.43 7.42
C THR A 69 -9.64 -0.32 7.03
N GLN A 70 -10.30 -1.43 6.68
CA GLN A 70 -11.72 -1.50 6.41
C GLN A 70 -12.57 -0.85 7.53
N GLN A 71 -12.14 -0.94 8.79
CA GLN A 71 -12.83 -0.29 9.90
C GLN A 71 -12.93 1.24 9.73
N PHE A 72 -11.89 1.88 9.21
CA PHE A 72 -11.88 3.33 8.97
C PHE A 72 -12.75 3.70 7.76
N PHE A 73 -12.67 2.89 6.68
CA PHE A 73 -13.49 3.06 5.50
C PHE A 73 -14.99 2.95 5.83
N VAL A 74 -15.38 1.91 6.57
CA VAL A 74 -16.77 1.69 7.01
C VAL A 74 -17.27 2.85 7.86
N ARG A 75 -16.46 3.33 8.80
CA ARG A 75 -16.80 4.49 9.65
C ARG A 75 -17.05 5.74 8.83
N ARG A 76 -16.26 5.97 7.79
CA ARG A 76 -16.44 7.12 6.90
C ARG A 76 -17.77 7.06 6.15
N ILE A 77 -18.15 5.87 5.66
CA ILE A 77 -19.39 5.68 4.90
C ILE A 77 -20.63 5.69 5.83
N LEU A 78 -20.63 4.88 6.88
CA LEU A 78 -21.82 4.70 7.73
C LEU A 78 -22.05 5.87 8.67
N PHE A 79 -21.00 6.50 9.19
CA PHE A 79 -21.11 7.58 10.16
C PHE A 79 -20.95 8.97 9.54
N LYS A 80 -20.93 9.06 8.20
CA LYS A 80 -20.87 10.33 7.43
C LYS A 80 -19.80 11.30 7.97
N ARG A 81 -18.71 10.80 8.51
CA ARG A 81 -17.60 11.65 8.90
C ARG A 81 -17.03 12.30 7.65
N GLU A 82 -16.78 13.58 7.72
CA GLU A 82 -16.27 14.41 6.64
C GLU A 82 -15.11 13.73 5.91
N LYS A 83 -15.06 13.92 4.59
CA LYS A 83 -13.88 13.54 3.81
C LYS A 83 -12.68 14.19 4.51
N MET A 84 -11.74 13.38 4.98
CA MET A 84 -10.45 13.94 5.41
C MET A 84 -9.88 14.71 4.21
N ALA A 85 -9.54 15.96 4.41
CA ALA A 85 -8.79 16.70 3.40
C ALA A 85 -7.52 15.90 3.11
N HIS A 86 -7.22 15.64 1.83
CA HIS A 86 -5.97 15.00 1.45
C HIS A 86 -4.84 16.03 1.66
N THR A 87 -4.28 16.05 2.85
CA THR A 87 -3.21 16.96 3.25
C THR A 87 -1.85 16.28 3.33
N LYS A 88 -1.86 14.94 3.26
CA LYS A 88 -0.67 14.09 3.38
C LYS A 88 -0.25 13.53 2.04
N GLN A 89 1.03 13.21 1.91
CA GLN A 89 1.57 12.56 0.72
C GLN A 89 1.70 11.06 0.94
N GLY A 90 1.27 10.27 -0.04
CA GLY A 90 1.45 8.83 -0.12
C GLY A 90 2.46 8.48 -1.21
N VAL A 91 3.45 7.66 -0.88
CA VAL A 91 4.42 7.15 -1.84
C VAL A 91 4.37 5.63 -1.86
N LEU A 92 4.18 5.04 -3.04
CA LEU A 92 4.27 3.60 -3.24
C LEU A 92 5.67 3.26 -3.74
N ILE A 93 6.36 2.35 -3.05
CA ILE A 93 7.63 1.78 -3.51
C ILE A 93 7.42 0.29 -3.71
N CYS A 94 7.62 -0.22 -4.93
CA CYS A 94 7.44 -1.63 -5.20
C CYS A 94 8.55 -2.25 -6.04
N THR A 95 8.78 -3.53 -5.81
CA THR A 95 9.72 -4.35 -6.59
C THR A 95 8.98 -5.52 -7.20
N CYS A 96 9.38 -5.92 -8.42
CA CYS A 96 8.79 -7.03 -9.15
C CYS A 96 9.90 -7.89 -9.77
N GLY A 97 9.81 -9.22 -9.60
CA GLY A 97 10.77 -10.16 -10.17
C GLY A 97 10.77 -10.14 -11.69
N GLY A 98 9.59 -10.14 -12.31
CA GLY A 98 9.42 -10.00 -13.75
C GLY A 98 9.53 -8.57 -14.26
N SER A 99 9.57 -8.43 -15.59
CA SER A 99 9.63 -7.13 -16.27
C SER A 99 8.26 -6.55 -16.64
N ASP A 100 7.18 -7.28 -16.39
CA ASP A 100 5.82 -6.83 -16.73
C ASP A 100 5.32 -5.76 -15.75
N LEU A 101 5.14 -4.56 -16.25
CA LEU A 101 4.67 -3.41 -15.47
C LEU A 101 3.20 -3.52 -15.04
N SER A 102 2.41 -4.42 -15.66
CA SER A 102 1.02 -4.65 -15.25
C SER A 102 0.93 -5.11 -13.79
N ALA A 103 1.95 -5.81 -13.30
CA ALA A 103 2.07 -6.21 -11.91
C ALA A 103 2.15 -5.02 -10.94
N ILE A 104 2.78 -3.93 -11.37
CA ILE A 104 2.91 -2.69 -10.59
C ILE A 104 1.63 -1.88 -10.65
N GLU A 105 1.03 -1.79 -11.84
CA GLU A 105 -0.27 -1.13 -12.03
C GLU A 105 -1.37 -1.75 -11.14
N ALA A 106 -1.33 -3.07 -10.94
CA ALA A 106 -2.30 -3.76 -10.08
C ALA A 106 -2.26 -3.30 -8.61
N LEU A 107 -1.13 -2.73 -8.14
CA LEU A 107 -1.01 -2.21 -6.78
C LEU A 107 -1.49 -0.76 -6.63
N LYS A 108 -1.68 0.01 -7.69
CA LYS A 108 -2.04 1.44 -7.61
C LYS A 108 -3.39 1.66 -6.95
N ALA A 109 -4.46 1.07 -7.49
CA ALA A 109 -5.80 1.27 -6.95
C ALA A 109 -5.95 0.87 -5.47
N PRO A 110 -5.46 -0.30 -5.01
CA PRO A 110 -5.48 -0.62 -3.58
C PRO A 110 -4.58 0.31 -2.74
N SER A 111 -3.49 0.85 -3.30
CA SER A 111 -2.66 1.85 -2.60
C SER A 111 -3.39 3.19 -2.45
N GLU A 112 -4.03 3.68 -3.50
CA GLU A 112 -4.83 4.91 -3.45
C GLU A 112 -5.93 4.81 -2.39
N MET A 113 -6.64 3.67 -2.35
CA MET A 113 -7.64 3.41 -1.33
C MET A 113 -7.04 3.39 0.08
N PHE A 114 -5.91 2.71 0.25
CA PHE A 114 -5.18 2.65 1.52
C PHE A 114 -4.74 4.05 1.99
N PHE A 115 -4.08 4.83 1.14
CA PHE A 115 -3.64 6.18 1.48
C PHE A 115 -4.82 7.11 1.81
N SER A 116 -5.91 7.02 1.05
CA SER A 116 -7.10 7.83 1.27
C SER A 116 -7.71 7.65 2.65
N VAL A 117 -7.57 6.46 3.24
CA VAL A 117 -8.06 6.15 4.59
C VAL A 117 -7.37 7.01 5.65
N PHE A 118 -6.09 7.34 5.44
CA PHE A 118 -5.28 8.17 6.34
C PHE A 118 -5.22 9.65 5.91
N GLY A 119 -6.03 10.06 4.94
CA GLY A 119 -6.02 11.43 4.41
C GLY A 119 -4.77 11.75 3.58
N ALA A 120 -4.14 10.72 3.00
CA ALA A 120 -3.04 10.88 2.08
C ALA A 120 -3.50 10.65 0.64
N GLU A 121 -2.82 11.30 -0.30
CA GLU A 121 -2.97 11.08 -1.74
C GLU A 121 -1.74 10.36 -2.27
N LEU A 122 -1.92 9.36 -3.15
CA LEU A 122 -0.81 8.72 -3.85
C LEU A 122 -0.16 9.73 -4.79
N SER A 123 0.94 10.33 -4.35
CA SER A 123 1.67 11.38 -5.08
C SER A 123 2.73 10.81 -6.01
N GLU A 124 3.29 9.66 -5.67
CA GLU A 124 4.38 9.06 -6.44
C GLU A 124 4.38 7.53 -6.34
N THR A 125 4.77 6.87 -7.44
CA THR A 125 5.05 5.44 -7.49
C THR A 125 6.47 5.22 -7.98
N VAL A 126 7.31 4.68 -7.11
CA VAL A 126 8.68 4.27 -7.41
C VAL A 126 8.74 2.76 -7.54
N TYR A 127 9.33 2.24 -8.60
CA TYR A 127 9.39 0.81 -8.79
C TYR A 127 10.70 0.32 -9.37
N LEU A 128 11.01 -0.95 -9.08
CA LEU A 128 12.10 -1.69 -9.68
C LEU A 128 11.55 -3.02 -10.21
N ALA A 129 11.43 -3.14 -11.52
CA ALA A 129 11.04 -4.37 -12.20
C ALA A 129 12.26 -5.19 -12.63
N GLY A 130 12.05 -6.48 -12.89
CA GLY A 130 13.09 -7.39 -13.35
C GLY A 130 14.14 -7.71 -12.28
N THR A 131 13.76 -7.77 -11.00
CA THR A 131 14.72 -8.04 -9.92
C THR A 131 15.30 -9.47 -10.00
N ASP A 132 14.57 -10.41 -10.59
CA ASP A 132 14.99 -11.80 -10.79
C ASP A 132 15.77 -12.01 -12.11
N LEU A 133 15.83 -10.99 -12.95
CA LEU A 133 16.56 -11.05 -14.21
C LEU A 133 18.06 -10.88 -13.99
N THR A 134 18.86 -11.55 -14.84
CA THR A 134 20.29 -11.32 -14.91
C THR A 134 20.63 -9.89 -15.33
N PRO A 135 21.85 -9.39 -15.09
CA PRO A 135 22.27 -8.06 -15.56
C PRO A 135 22.13 -7.86 -17.07
N GLU A 136 22.32 -8.94 -17.86
CA GLU A 136 22.20 -8.91 -19.32
C GLU A 136 20.73 -8.80 -19.76
N GLU A 137 19.85 -9.60 -19.19
CA GLU A 137 18.40 -9.53 -19.45
C GLU A 137 17.80 -8.18 -19.05
N ARG A 138 18.23 -7.59 -17.92
CA ARG A 138 17.81 -6.23 -17.52
C ARG A 138 18.24 -5.17 -18.51
N ARG A 139 19.40 -5.32 -19.13
CA ARG A 139 19.91 -4.40 -20.13
C ARG A 139 19.10 -4.47 -21.42
N CYS A 140 18.77 -5.67 -21.88
CA CYS A 140 17.90 -5.89 -23.04
C CYS A 140 16.51 -5.26 -22.81
N ASN A 141 15.84 -5.59 -21.72
CA ASN A 141 14.52 -5.06 -21.41
C ASN A 141 14.48 -3.52 -21.30
N ARG A 142 15.56 -2.91 -20.78
CA ARG A 142 15.65 -1.46 -20.69
C ARG A 142 15.79 -0.81 -22.09
N MET A 143 16.47 -1.46 -23.01
CA MET A 143 16.59 -0.98 -24.39
C MET A 143 15.25 -1.08 -25.13
N GLU A 144 14.53 -2.20 -25.00
CA GLU A 144 13.19 -2.37 -25.60
C GLU A 144 12.17 -1.33 -25.07
N LEU A 145 12.25 -0.96 -23.80
CA LEU A 145 11.38 0.06 -23.21
C LEU A 145 11.71 1.45 -23.80
N ILE A 146 12.99 1.78 -23.94
CA ILE A 146 13.44 3.05 -24.55
C ILE A 146 13.00 3.12 -26.02
N GLU A 147 13.16 2.04 -26.78
CA GLU A 147 12.72 1.98 -28.18
C GLU A 147 11.21 2.15 -28.33
N LYS A 148 10.41 1.57 -27.43
CA LYS A 148 8.95 1.75 -27.40
C LYS A 148 8.52 3.18 -27.04
N GLU A 149 9.26 3.86 -26.19
CA GLU A 149 8.98 5.26 -25.84
C GLU A 149 9.38 6.23 -26.97
N MET A 150 10.47 5.93 -27.68
CA MET A 150 10.93 6.75 -28.82
C MET A 150 10.07 6.56 -30.09
N SER A 151 9.25 5.51 -30.15
CA SER A 151 8.36 5.21 -31.28
C SER A 151 6.91 5.70 -31.08
N LYS A 152 6.62 6.41 -30.00
CA LYS A 152 5.35 7.08 -29.72
C LYS A 152 5.43 8.56 -30.04
#